data_04ba2e9109630dd2e2fc777dfdcec678
#
_entry.id   04ba2e9109630dd2e2fc777dfdcec678
#
_cell.length_a   1.000
_cell.length_b   1.000
_cell.length_c   1.000
_cell.angle_alpha   90.00
_cell.angle_beta   90.00
_cell.angle_gamma   90.00
#
_symmetry.space_group_name_H-M   'P 1'
#
loop_
_entity.id
_entity.type
_entity.pdbx_description
1 polymer ?
#
loop_
_entity_poly.entity_id
_entity_poly.type
_entity_poly.pdbx_seq_one_letter_code
_entity_poly.pdbx_strand_id
1 'polypeptide(L)'
;MKNIALFCIPAHGHTNPMTAVAAELVRRGNRVRFYSFDEFADKIAASGAEFVSCSSLMPELSKEEEQGLKKVSITEMSMQDIRLTECFTDFLAEEFASFRPDVVYSDSACFWGKLSAWKYDVPLVVSTSTFAFNQMSSQYMKHSPAEMADLIFGLPKISKRLKDLIPLGYKYKSAMSLVASDNDTDSVVYTSKGFQPYSGVFSDHYLFMGPSLMTDKLPDKTKSRPLVYISMGTVINDRPDFYRNCVEALKDIDADVIISCGKTFDIGSLGTLPGNIKIYPYVDQLDVLSRTDVFITHCGMNSVSESLYMAAPMVLYPQTGEQEAVARRAAEIGAGVYLKDDSAAGIKAAVTKLLDSDTYAAAAKKMSDEFRACCGTAGAAEFIENAPHKSAAPDPLKELNKECGKYQLIYWVTAAVLFILVWKLAGLRFTWLIGVPFGVLGGTSGKLISGYVYKKKYKTVN
;
A
#
# COMPACT_ATOMS: atom_id res chain seq x y z
N MET A 1 26.52 -12.45 -10.63
CA MET A 1 26.80 -11.22 -9.87
C MET A 1 26.37 -10.03 -10.71
N LYS A 2 25.45 -9.21 -10.22
CA LYS A 2 24.94 -8.00 -10.88
C LYS A 2 25.17 -6.77 -10.02
N ASN A 3 25.21 -5.59 -10.64
CA ASN A 3 25.13 -4.31 -9.98
C ASN A 3 23.66 -3.89 -9.91
N ILE A 4 23.10 -3.76 -8.71
CA ILE A 4 21.68 -3.45 -8.51
C ILE A 4 21.55 -2.14 -7.74
N ALA A 5 20.88 -1.16 -8.35
CA ALA A 5 20.63 0.14 -7.74
C ALA A 5 19.21 0.17 -7.13
N LEU A 6 19.13 0.38 -5.82
CA LEU A 6 17.88 0.49 -5.08
C LEU A 6 17.56 1.96 -4.78
N PHE A 7 16.32 2.38 -5.02
CA PHE A 7 15.85 3.74 -4.78
C PHE A 7 14.60 3.75 -3.92
N CYS A 8 14.61 4.49 -2.82
CA CYS A 8 13.50 4.54 -1.88
C CYS A 8 13.26 5.94 -1.32
N ILE A 9 12.00 6.32 -1.16
CA ILE A 9 11.60 7.54 -0.45
C ILE A 9 11.88 7.41 1.06
N PRO A 10 12.00 8.54 1.81
CA PRO A 10 12.27 8.54 3.25
C PRO A 10 11.01 8.18 4.06
N ALA A 11 10.60 6.92 3.97
CA ALA A 11 9.44 6.43 4.71
C ALA A 11 9.67 5.00 5.23
N HIS A 12 9.45 4.77 6.53
CA HIS A 12 9.64 3.46 7.15
C HIS A 12 8.84 2.36 6.48
N GLY A 13 7.59 2.65 6.07
CA GLY A 13 6.71 1.69 5.38
C GLY A 13 7.25 1.21 4.04
N HIS A 14 8.08 2.01 3.38
CA HIS A 14 8.70 1.74 2.08
C HIS A 14 10.10 1.13 2.22
N THR A 15 10.92 1.71 3.11
CA THR A 15 12.31 1.26 3.32
C THR A 15 12.38 -0.12 3.96
N ASN A 16 11.54 -0.40 4.97
CA ASN A 16 11.58 -1.66 5.72
C ASN A 16 11.47 -2.90 4.83
N PRO A 17 10.47 -3.02 3.95
CA PRO A 17 10.37 -4.20 3.09
C PRO A 17 11.49 -4.28 2.05
N MET A 18 12.00 -3.16 1.55
CA MET A 18 13.11 -3.15 0.61
C MET A 18 14.42 -3.62 1.24
N THR A 19 14.68 -3.32 2.53
CA THR A 19 15.92 -3.76 3.21
C THR A 19 16.03 -5.27 3.32
N ALA A 20 14.92 -5.99 3.50
CA ALA A 20 14.93 -7.45 3.52
C ALA A 20 15.27 -8.05 2.14
N VAL A 21 14.75 -7.47 1.07
CA VAL A 21 15.12 -7.87 -0.30
C VAL A 21 16.57 -7.52 -0.62
N ALA A 22 17.05 -6.33 -0.17
CA ALA A 22 18.44 -5.93 -0.32
C ALA A 22 19.41 -6.92 0.35
N ALA A 23 19.10 -7.36 1.58
CA ALA A 23 19.88 -8.35 2.30
C ALA A 23 19.99 -9.67 1.53
N GLU A 24 18.89 -10.14 0.94
CA GLU A 24 18.91 -11.36 0.14
C GLU A 24 19.71 -11.19 -1.17
N LEU A 25 19.59 -10.05 -1.86
CA LEU A 25 20.38 -9.75 -3.05
C LEU A 25 21.87 -9.74 -2.73
N VAL A 26 22.28 -9.14 -1.62
CA VAL A 26 23.68 -9.14 -1.14
C VAL A 26 24.13 -10.57 -0.79
N ARG A 27 23.34 -11.33 -0.06
CA ARG A 27 23.61 -12.74 0.30
C ARG A 27 23.84 -13.61 -0.94
N ARG A 28 23.15 -13.31 -2.05
CA ARG A 28 23.31 -14.00 -3.35
C ARG A 28 24.55 -13.55 -4.12
N GLY A 29 25.34 -12.63 -3.57
CA GLY A 29 26.60 -12.16 -4.14
C GLY A 29 26.47 -11.00 -5.13
N ASN A 30 25.34 -10.30 -5.16
CA ASN A 30 25.20 -9.09 -5.96
C ASN A 30 25.84 -7.89 -5.27
N ARG A 31 26.29 -6.94 -6.06
CA ARG A 31 26.70 -5.63 -5.58
C ARG A 31 25.48 -4.72 -5.54
N VAL A 32 25.09 -4.31 -4.34
CA VAL A 32 23.85 -3.54 -4.11
C VAL A 32 24.19 -2.16 -3.60
N ARG A 33 23.77 -1.12 -4.30
CA ARG A 33 23.74 0.27 -3.84
C ARG A 33 22.32 0.67 -3.49
N PHE A 34 22.14 1.25 -2.29
CA PHE A 34 20.84 1.69 -1.83
C PHE A 34 20.83 3.19 -1.60
N TYR A 35 20.22 3.91 -2.51
CA TYR A 35 20.04 5.38 -2.50
C TYR A 35 18.85 5.74 -1.63
N SER A 36 19.11 6.40 -0.50
CA SER A 36 18.09 6.80 0.47
C SER A 36 18.61 7.96 1.34
N PHE A 37 18.02 8.16 2.51
CA PHE A 37 18.27 9.30 3.39
C PHE A 37 18.91 8.85 4.71
N ASP A 38 19.66 9.75 5.35
CA ASP A 38 20.54 9.43 6.49
C ASP A 38 19.83 8.75 7.66
N GLU A 39 18.54 9.03 7.88
CA GLU A 39 17.75 8.38 8.94
C GLU A 39 17.64 6.85 8.77
N PHE A 40 17.89 6.32 7.57
CA PHE A 40 17.84 4.90 7.25
C PHE A 40 19.24 4.27 7.08
N ALA A 41 20.33 5.03 7.23
CA ALA A 41 21.69 4.61 6.94
C ALA A 41 22.07 3.31 7.69
N ASP A 42 21.90 3.28 9.01
CA ASP A 42 22.25 2.13 9.84
C ASP A 42 21.47 0.88 9.45
N LYS A 43 20.18 1.06 9.15
CA LYS A 43 19.30 -0.04 8.78
C LYS A 43 19.65 -0.61 7.41
N ILE A 44 19.96 0.25 6.44
CA ILE A 44 20.39 -0.16 5.11
C ILE A 44 21.76 -0.84 5.17
N ALA A 45 22.71 -0.27 5.91
CA ALA A 45 24.02 -0.87 6.12
C ALA A 45 23.93 -2.26 6.77
N ALA A 46 23.01 -2.45 7.72
CA ALA A 46 22.76 -3.75 8.35
C ALA A 46 22.28 -4.82 7.36
N SER A 47 21.70 -4.45 6.21
CA SER A 47 21.36 -5.38 5.12
C SER A 47 22.57 -5.85 4.30
N GLY A 48 23.74 -5.23 4.50
CA GLY A 48 24.95 -5.45 3.72
C GLY A 48 25.01 -4.66 2.40
N ALA A 49 23.98 -3.88 2.07
CA ALA A 49 23.99 -2.99 0.93
C ALA A 49 24.87 -1.75 1.17
N GLU A 50 25.50 -1.24 0.11
CA GLU A 50 26.22 0.03 0.13
C GLU A 50 25.21 1.18 0.22
N PHE A 51 25.13 1.86 1.38
CA PHE A 51 24.28 3.03 1.55
C PHE A 51 24.84 4.23 0.81
N VAL A 52 24.01 4.90 0.03
CA VAL A 52 24.35 6.15 -0.66
C VAL A 52 23.36 7.23 -0.23
N SER A 53 23.89 8.26 0.48
CA SER A 53 23.06 9.33 1.02
C SER A 53 22.58 10.29 -0.06
N CYS A 54 21.28 10.56 -0.06
CA CYS A 54 20.64 11.62 -0.84
C CYS A 54 20.26 12.84 0.00
N SER A 55 20.56 12.84 1.32
CA SER A 55 20.11 13.88 2.25
C SER A 55 20.67 15.27 1.92
N SER A 56 21.95 15.35 1.55
CA SER A 56 22.59 16.63 1.21
C SER A 56 22.11 17.27 -0.09
N LEU A 57 21.39 16.51 -0.91
CA LEU A 57 20.84 16.94 -2.19
C LEU A 57 19.37 17.39 -2.08
N MET A 58 18.78 17.25 -0.90
CA MET A 58 17.40 17.67 -0.64
C MET A 58 17.26 19.19 -0.78
N PRO A 59 16.33 19.68 -1.60
CA PRO A 59 16.06 21.11 -1.66
C PRO A 59 15.45 21.59 -0.34
N GLU A 60 15.78 22.81 0.06
CA GLU A 60 15.07 23.47 1.16
C GLU A 60 13.59 23.64 0.79
N LEU A 61 12.71 23.23 1.71
CA LEU A 61 11.28 23.36 1.54
C LEU A 61 10.82 24.73 2.07
N SER A 62 9.95 25.39 1.31
CA SER A 62 9.20 26.53 1.84
C SER A 62 8.19 26.07 2.90
N LYS A 63 7.76 27.00 3.75
CA LYS A 63 6.72 26.70 4.77
C LYS A 63 5.40 26.23 4.16
N GLU A 64 5.06 26.72 2.97
CA GLU A 64 3.89 26.32 2.20
C GLU A 64 4.03 24.87 1.70
N GLU A 65 5.19 24.48 1.19
CA GLU A 65 5.49 23.11 0.75
C GLU A 65 5.46 22.12 1.91
N GLU A 66 6.05 22.47 3.07
CA GLU A 66 5.95 21.65 4.29
C GLU A 66 4.50 21.42 4.75
N GLN A 67 3.68 22.48 4.69
CA GLN A 67 2.26 22.37 5.02
C GLN A 67 1.48 21.53 4.01
N GLY A 68 1.84 21.63 2.73
CA GLY A 68 1.26 20.82 1.64
C GLY A 68 1.53 19.32 1.84
N LEU A 69 2.75 18.97 2.18
CA LEU A 69 3.14 17.57 2.48
C LEU A 69 2.36 16.99 3.68
N LYS A 70 2.10 17.80 4.71
CA LYS A 70 1.30 17.38 5.86
C LYS A 70 -0.16 17.05 5.50
N LYS A 71 -0.69 17.60 4.41
CA LYS A 71 -2.06 17.32 3.93
C LYS A 71 -2.19 16.06 3.07
N VAL A 72 -1.09 15.33 2.84
CA VAL A 72 -1.07 14.09 2.04
C VAL A 72 -1.70 14.28 0.64
N SER A 73 -1.43 15.42 -0.02
CA SER A 73 -1.87 15.68 -1.39
C SER A 73 -1.01 14.90 -2.38
N ILE A 74 -1.63 14.09 -3.24
CA ILE A 74 -0.94 13.34 -4.31
C ILE A 74 -0.24 14.32 -5.27
N THR A 75 -0.88 15.44 -5.56
CA THR A 75 -0.31 16.49 -6.41
C THR A 75 0.97 17.07 -5.82
N GLU A 76 0.95 17.49 -4.56
CA GLU A 76 2.11 18.08 -3.90
C GLU A 76 3.26 17.08 -3.75
N MET A 77 2.98 15.84 -3.36
CA MET A 77 3.98 14.77 -3.29
C MET A 77 4.62 14.51 -4.66
N SER A 78 3.82 14.43 -5.73
CA SER A 78 4.33 14.26 -7.10
C SER A 78 5.18 15.44 -7.56
N MET A 79 4.81 16.67 -7.20
CA MET A 79 5.58 17.89 -7.52
C MET A 79 6.93 17.89 -6.80
N GLN A 80 6.98 17.45 -5.55
CA GLN A 80 8.21 17.27 -4.80
C GLN A 80 9.13 16.22 -5.43
N ASP A 81 8.58 15.05 -5.81
CA ASP A 81 9.36 14.01 -6.47
C ASP A 81 9.95 14.45 -7.81
N ILE A 82 9.23 15.27 -8.58
CA ILE A 82 9.77 15.89 -9.79
C ILE A 82 10.93 16.84 -9.44
N ARG A 83 10.76 17.67 -8.42
CA ARG A 83 11.81 18.59 -7.95
C ARG A 83 13.05 17.82 -7.45
N LEU A 84 12.86 16.74 -6.69
CA LEU A 84 13.96 15.87 -6.27
C LEU A 84 14.68 15.25 -7.48
N THR A 85 13.93 14.83 -8.50
CA THR A 85 14.52 14.30 -9.74
C THR A 85 15.43 15.34 -10.42
N GLU A 86 15.04 16.60 -10.45
CA GLU A 86 15.88 17.70 -10.98
C GLU A 86 17.14 17.89 -10.15
N CYS A 87 17.00 18.00 -8.82
CA CYS A 87 18.12 18.19 -7.90
C CYS A 87 19.14 17.04 -7.97
N PHE A 88 18.67 15.82 -8.22
CA PHE A 88 19.52 14.63 -8.25
C PHE A 88 20.14 14.34 -9.63
N THR A 89 19.80 15.14 -10.65
CA THR A 89 20.16 14.84 -12.05
C THR A 89 21.67 14.61 -12.26
N ASP A 90 22.51 15.53 -11.80
CA ASP A 90 23.97 15.45 -12.01
C ASP A 90 24.59 14.34 -11.14
N PHE A 91 24.19 14.26 -9.89
CA PHE A 91 24.59 13.18 -8.98
C PHE A 91 24.27 11.81 -9.55
N LEU A 92 23.03 11.59 -10.03
CA LEU A 92 22.63 10.32 -10.63
C LEU A 92 23.35 10.02 -11.95
N ALA A 93 23.74 11.06 -12.71
CA ALA A 93 24.57 10.88 -13.90
C ALA A 93 25.94 10.29 -13.56
N GLU A 94 26.61 10.81 -12.52
CA GLU A 94 27.89 10.31 -12.03
C GLU A 94 27.77 8.89 -11.45
N GLU A 95 26.70 8.65 -10.66
CA GLU A 95 26.41 7.34 -10.06
C GLU A 95 26.15 6.26 -11.12
N PHE A 96 25.31 6.53 -12.12
CA PHE A 96 25.06 5.58 -13.20
C PHE A 96 26.29 5.33 -14.07
N ALA A 97 27.13 6.35 -14.31
CA ALA A 97 28.37 6.20 -15.05
C ALA A 97 29.42 5.35 -14.29
N SER A 98 29.52 5.51 -12.96
CA SER A 98 30.51 4.81 -12.13
C SER A 98 30.04 3.43 -11.71
N PHE A 99 28.81 3.28 -11.22
CA PHE A 99 28.27 2.03 -10.72
C PHE A 99 27.80 1.09 -11.84
N ARG A 100 27.27 1.62 -12.93
CA ARG A 100 26.74 0.90 -14.09
C ARG A 100 25.75 -0.18 -13.67
N PRO A 101 24.57 0.21 -13.14
CA PRO A 101 23.60 -0.77 -12.67
C PRO A 101 23.08 -1.64 -13.82
N ASP A 102 22.99 -2.95 -13.59
CA ASP A 102 22.35 -3.93 -14.49
C ASP A 102 20.82 -3.89 -14.33
N VAL A 103 20.34 -3.52 -13.14
CA VAL A 103 18.92 -3.43 -12.79
C VAL A 103 18.72 -2.28 -11.80
N VAL A 104 17.63 -1.55 -11.98
CA VAL A 104 17.10 -0.59 -10.99
C VAL A 104 15.91 -1.24 -10.28
N TYR A 105 15.94 -1.27 -8.95
CA TYR A 105 14.83 -1.65 -8.10
C TYR A 105 14.35 -0.41 -7.35
N SER A 106 13.23 0.16 -7.79
CA SER A 106 12.74 1.46 -7.30
C SER A 106 11.41 1.33 -6.58
N ASP A 107 11.29 1.99 -5.43
CA ASP A 107 10.01 2.14 -4.75
C ASP A 107 8.95 2.78 -5.66
N SER A 108 7.71 2.35 -5.52
CA SER A 108 6.59 2.78 -6.37
C SER A 108 6.28 4.27 -6.26
N ALA A 109 6.59 4.89 -5.13
CA ALA A 109 6.46 6.34 -4.92
C ALA A 109 7.73 7.12 -5.30
N CYS A 110 8.85 6.47 -5.57
CA CYS A 110 10.13 7.10 -5.89
C CYS A 110 10.24 7.44 -7.39
N PHE A 111 9.86 8.65 -7.81
CA PHE A 111 9.89 9.05 -9.22
C PHE A 111 11.31 9.12 -9.77
N TRP A 112 12.26 9.68 -8.99
CA TRP A 112 13.65 9.84 -9.42
C TRP A 112 14.35 8.50 -9.68
N GLY A 113 14.00 7.43 -8.99
CA GLY A 113 14.48 6.08 -9.30
C GLY A 113 13.92 5.54 -10.61
N LYS A 114 12.59 5.61 -10.79
CA LYS A 114 11.92 5.15 -12.03
C LYS A 114 12.36 5.94 -13.25
N LEU A 115 12.40 7.27 -13.14
CA LEU A 115 12.80 8.17 -14.23
C LEU A 115 14.27 7.96 -14.62
N SER A 116 15.15 7.67 -13.66
CA SER A 116 16.55 7.37 -13.95
C SER A 116 16.71 6.03 -14.68
N ALA A 117 15.97 5.00 -14.29
CA ALA A 117 15.98 3.73 -15.01
C ALA A 117 15.62 3.93 -16.50
N TRP A 118 14.57 4.72 -16.77
CA TRP A 118 14.15 5.02 -18.15
C TRP A 118 15.13 5.94 -18.88
N LYS A 119 15.75 6.92 -18.21
CA LYS A 119 16.74 7.82 -18.80
C LYS A 119 17.96 7.08 -19.30
N TYR A 120 18.46 6.13 -18.50
CA TYR A 120 19.69 5.38 -18.78
C TYR A 120 19.43 4.01 -19.44
N ASP A 121 18.18 3.72 -19.83
CA ASP A 121 17.76 2.48 -20.47
C ASP A 121 18.17 1.23 -19.66
N VAL A 122 18.06 1.30 -18.32
CA VAL A 122 18.33 0.20 -17.39
C VAL A 122 17.01 -0.50 -17.05
N PRO A 123 16.96 -1.86 -17.04
CA PRO A 123 15.78 -2.60 -16.59
C PRO A 123 15.28 -2.12 -15.24
N LEU A 124 13.97 -1.85 -15.15
CA LEU A 124 13.28 -1.37 -13.96
C LEU A 124 12.42 -2.47 -13.37
N VAL A 125 12.58 -2.70 -12.08
CA VAL A 125 11.63 -3.44 -11.24
C VAL A 125 11.08 -2.49 -10.19
N VAL A 126 9.76 -2.43 -10.05
CA VAL A 126 9.08 -1.57 -9.07
C VAL A 126 8.85 -2.32 -7.77
N SER A 127 9.21 -1.71 -6.65
CA SER A 127 8.92 -2.16 -5.29
C SER A 127 7.60 -1.58 -4.82
N THR A 128 6.61 -2.41 -4.54
CA THR A 128 5.27 -1.98 -4.12
C THR A 128 5.01 -2.34 -2.67
N SER A 129 5.09 -1.33 -1.79
CA SER A 129 4.98 -1.45 -0.33
C SER A 129 3.54 -1.57 0.21
N THR A 130 2.56 -1.37 -0.66
CA THR A 130 1.13 -1.50 -0.39
C THR A 130 0.48 -2.44 -1.43
N PHE A 131 -0.82 -2.37 -1.66
CA PHE A 131 -1.42 -3.05 -2.80
C PHE A 131 -0.93 -2.45 -4.13
N ALA A 132 -0.80 -3.30 -5.14
CA ALA A 132 -0.69 -2.83 -6.51
C ALA A 132 -2.03 -2.22 -6.93
N PHE A 133 -2.02 -0.92 -7.27
CA PHE A 133 -3.22 -0.18 -7.63
C PHE A 133 -3.30 0.10 -9.13
N ASN A 134 -4.34 -0.43 -9.76
CA ASN A 134 -4.75 -0.12 -11.12
C ASN A 134 -6.24 0.29 -11.13
N GLN A 135 -6.82 0.45 -12.31
CA GLN A 135 -8.22 0.83 -12.48
C GLN A 135 -9.22 -0.03 -11.66
N MET A 136 -8.92 -1.32 -11.46
CA MET A 136 -9.80 -2.23 -10.70
C MET A 136 -9.53 -2.15 -9.20
N SER A 137 -8.28 -2.33 -8.78
CA SER A 137 -7.91 -2.40 -7.36
C SER A 137 -7.98 -1.06 -6.64
N SER A 138 -7.86 0.07 -7.36
CA SER A 138 -8.07 1.42 -6.80
C SER A 138 -9.50 1.65 -6.28
N GLN A 139 -10.47 0.83 -6.68
CA GLN A 139 -11.84 0.87 -6.14
C GLN A 139 -11.91 0.50 -4.65
N TYR A 140 -10.84 -0.11 -4.10
CA TYR A 140 -10.72 -0.38 -2.67
C TYR A 140 -10.37 0.87 -1.87
N MET A 141 -9.68 1.83 -2.48
CA MET A 141 -9.40 3.11 -1.84
C MET A 141 -10.69 3.92 -1.67
N LYS A 142 -10.82 4.56 -0.53
CA LYS A 142 -11.88 5.52 -0.25
C LYS A 142 -11.30 6.92 -0.38
N HIS A 143 -11.69 7.59 -1.44
CA HIS A 143 -11.27 8.98 -1.66
C HIS A 143 -12.36 9.95 -1.20
N SER A 144 -11.97 10.96 -0.46
CA SER A 144 -12.84 12.11 -0.19
C SER A 144 -13.07 12.92 -1.47
N PRO A 145 -14.14 13.74 -1.54
CA PRO A 145 -14.33 14.65 -2.67
C PRO A 145 -13.14 15.59 -2.90
N ALA A 146 -12.44 15.99 -1.83
CA ALA A 146 -11.26 16.85 -1.91
C ALA A 146 -10.07 16.12 -2.54
N GLU A 147 -9.78 14.87 -2.17
CA GLU A 147 -8.73 14.05 -2.80
C GLU A 147 -9.03 13.76 -4.27
N MET A 148 -10.30 13.51 -4.61
CA MET A 148 -10.72 13.36 -6.01
C MET A 148 -10.50 14.64 -6.82
N ALA A 149 -10.81 15.80 -6.23
CA ALA A 149 -10.56 17.09 -6.86
C ALA A 149 -9.05 17.33 -7.02
N ASP A 150 -8.24 17.04 -6.00
CA ASP A 150 -6.77 17.13 -6.07
C ASP A 150 -6.21 16.29 -7.22
N LEU A 151 -6.65 15.04 -7.35
CA LEU A 151 -6.22 14.15 -8.45
C LEU A 151 -6.63 14.71 -9.83
N ILE A 152 -7.89 15.12 -9.99
CA ILE A 152 -8.41 15.61 -11.28
C ILE A 152 -7.71 16.89 -11.72
N PHE A 153 -7.55 17.86 -10.81
CA PHE A 153 -6.94 19.17 -11.11
C PHE A 153 -5.41 19.15 -11.01
N GLY A 154 -4.85 18.17 -10.31
CA GLY A 154 -3.40 17.99 -10.14
C GLY A 154 -2.73 17.32 -11.33
N LEU A 155 -3.35 16.30 -11.94
CA LEU A 155 -2.75 15.58 -13.06
C LEU A 155 -2.28 16.47 -14.22
N PRO A 156 -3.03 17.51 -14.67
CA PRO A 156 -2.52 18.45 -15.67
C PRO A 156 -1.29 19.23 -15.21
N LYS A 157 -1.22 19.61 -13.92
CA LYS A 157 -0.08 20.33 -13.34
C LYS A 157 1.15 19.43 -13.31
N ILE A 158 1.00 18.19 -12.81
CA ILE A 158 2.05 17.17 -12.81
C ILE A 158 2.56 16.92 -14.24
N SER A 159 1.63 16.73 -15.21
CA SER A 159 1.98 16.51 -16.62
C SER A 159 2.73 17.68 -17.24
N LYS A 160 2.38 18.92 -16.85
CA LYS A 160 3.11 20.12 -17.29
C LYS A 160 4.51 20.14 -16.72
N ARG A 161 4.65 19.90 -15.41
CA ARG A 161 5.92 19.96 -14.68
C ARG A 161 6.90 18.86 -15.12
N LEU A 162 6.39 17.66 -15.45
CA LEU A 162 7.20 16.57 -15.99
C LEU A 162 7.89 16.94 -17.32
N LYS A 163 7.33 17.87 -18.10
CA LYS A 163 7.95 18.33 -19.35
C LYS A 163 9.27 19.06 -19.11
N ASP A 164 9.45 19.65 -17.93
CA ASP A 164 10.67 20.37 -17.57
C ASP A 164 11.85 19.38 -17.39
N LEU A 165 11.58 18.08 -17.20
CA LEU A 165 12.60 17.05 -17.13
C LEU A 165 13.09 16.57 -18.52
N ILE A 166 12.36 16.85 -19.60
CA ILE A 166 12.71 16.40 -20.97
C ILE A 166 14.07 16.99 -21.42
N PRO A 167 14.34 18.30 -21.24
CA PRO A 167 15.65 18.88 -21.59
C PRO A 167 16.81 18.28 -20.79
N LEU A 168 16.54 17.72 -19.60
CA LEU A 168 17.52 17.00 -18.77
C LEU A 168 17.72 15.53 -19.22
N GLY A 169 17.08 15.10 -20.31
CA GLY A 169 17.21 13.76 -20.89
C GLY A 169 16.29 12.70 -20.28
N TYR A 170 15.37 13.08 -19.40
CA TYR A 170 14.43 12.11 -18.85
C TYR A 170 13.33 11.73 -19.84
N LYS A 171 12.92 10.47 -19.79
CA LYS A 171 11.85 9.88 -20.59
C LYS A 171 10.75 9.40 -19.64
N TYR A 172 9.48 9.52 -20.04
CA TYR A 172 8.35 8.95 -19.32
C TYR A 172 7.18 8.66 -20.28
N LYS A 173 6.36 7.66 -19.97
CA LYS A 173 5.18 7.31 -20.80
C LYS A 173 4.03 8.30 -20.59
N SER A 174 3.71 8.59 -19.34
CA SER A 174 2.67 9.55 -18.92
C SER A 174 2.81 9.85 -17.42
N ALA A 175 2.12 10.89 -16.91
CA ALA A 175 2.06 11.13 -15.46
C ALA A 175 1.45 9.93 -14.72
N MET A 176 0.46 9.27 -15.30
CA MET A 176 -0.15 8.08 -14.70
C MET A 176 0.80 6.90 -14.56
N SER A 177 1.78 6.72 -15.47
CA SER A 177 2.78 5.64 -15.37
C SER A 177 3.74 5.80 -14.18
N LEU A 178 3.77 6.99 -13.56
CA LEU A 178 4.55 7.25 -12.36
C LEU A 178 3.78 6.94 -11.07
N VAL A 179 2.46 7.12 -11.07
CA VAL A 179 1.62 7.00 -9.87
C VAL A 179 0.77 5.73 -9.81
N ALA A 180 0.54 5.08 -10.94
CA ALA A 180 -0.28 3.87 -11.02
C ALA A 180 0.53 2.66 -11.54
N SER A 181 0.13 1.49 -11.12
CA SER A 181 0.67 0.23 -11.61
C SER A 181 0.17 -0.06 -13.02
N ASP A 182 1.08 -0.38 -13.94
CA ASP A 182 0.76 -0.88 -15.27
C ASP A 182 1.15 -2.37 -15.40
N ASN A 183 0.62 -3.08 -16.40
CA ASN A 183 0.90 -4.49 -16.61
C ASN A 183 2.12 -4.77 -17.51
N ASP A 184 2.88 -3.74 -17.86
CA ASP A 184 4.05 -3.83 -18.74
C ASP A 184 5.37 -3.57 -17.97
N THR A 185 5.31 -3.32 -16.65
CA THR A 185 6.49 -3.03 -15.79
C THR A 185 6.66 -4.10 -14.72
N ASP A 186 7.85 -4.68 -14.64
CA ASP A 186 8.19 -5.66 -13.62
C ASP A 186 7.99 -5.07 -12.22
N SER A 187 7.30 -5.80 -11.35
CA SER A 187 6.91 -5.31 -10.04
C SER A 187 6.94 -6.41 -8.99
N VAL A 188 7.54 -6.12 -7.85
CA VAL A 188 7.50 -6.95 -6.65
C VAL A 188 6.52 -6.34 -5.66
N VAL A 189 5.51 -7.11 -5.27
CA VAL A 189 4.46 -6.67 -4.34
C VAL A 189 4.59 -7.45 -3.04
N TYR A 190 4.68 -6.75 -1.91
CA TYR A 190 4.92 -7.34 -0.60
C TYR A 190 3.65 -7.92 0.05
N THR A 191 2.89 -8.65 -0.74
CA THR A 191 1.70 -9.38 -0.29
C THR A 191 1.48 -10.63 -1.14
N SER A 192 0.50 -11.46 -0.78
CA SER A 192 0.10 -12.63 -1.58
C SER A 192 -0.97 -12.28 -2.62
N LYS A 193 -1.12 -13.16 -3.61
CA LYS A 193 -2.23 -13.06 -4.58
C LYS A 193 -3.60 -13.12 -3.90
N GLY A 194 -3.74 -13.91 -2.85
CA GLY A 194 -5.01 -14.04 -2.12
C GLY A 194 -5.34 -12.81 -1.31
N PHE A 195 -4.36 -12.05 -0.80
CA PHE A 195 -4.62 -10.81 -0.10
C PHE A 195 -4.75 -9.60 -1.03
N GLN A 196 -4.07 -9.60 -2.20
CA GLN A 196 -4.17 -8.54 -3.20
C GLN A 196 -5.59 -8.46 -3.79
N PRO A 197 -6.30 -7.32 -3.68
CA PRO A 197 -7.59 -7.13 -4.36
C PRO A 197 -7.45 -7.26 -5.87
N TYR A 198 -8.37 -7.99 -6.50
CA TYR A 198 -8.41 -8.17 -7.95
C TYR A 198 -7.08 -8.69 -8.55
N SER A 199 -6.38 -9.57 -7.84
CA SER A 199 -5.07 -10.09 -8.29
C SER A 199 -5.07 -10.70 -9.70
N GLY A 200 -6.21 -11.21 -10.16
CA GLY A 200 -6.33 -11.80 -11.50
C GLY A 200 -6.21 -10.82 -12.67
N VAL A 201 -6.19 -9.50 -12.44
CA VAL A 201 -5.99 -8.49 -13.51
C VAL A 201 -4.55 -8.01 -13.64
N PHE A 202 -3.65 -8.51 -12.80
CA PHE A 202 -2.21 -8.25 -12.92
C PHE A 202 -1.55 -9.32 -13.78
N SER A 203 -0.63 -8.90 -14.65
CA SER A 203 0.11 -9.78 -15.55
C SER A 203 1.20 -10.57 -14.80
N ASP A 204 1.93 -11.40 -15.50
CA ASP A 204 3.11 -12.13 -15.02
C ASP A 204 4.35 -11.24 -14.79
N HIS A 205 4.27 -9.94 -15.11
CA HIS A 205 5.22 -8.94 -14.62
C HIS A 205 5.07 -8.64 -13.12
N TYR A 206 4.04 -9.16 -12.44
CA TYR A 206 3.81 -8.98 -11.02
C TYR A 206 4.18 -10.20 -10.20
N LEU A 207 5.23 -10.08 -9.38
CA LEU A 207 5.55 -11.07 -8.37
C LEU A 207 4.90 -10.68 -7.03
N PHE A 208 3.95 -11.48 -6.58
CA PHE A 208 3.36 -11.39 -5.24
C PHE A 208 4.17 -12.28 -4.29
N MET A 209 5.19 -11.70 -3.65
CA MET A 209 6.19 -12.45 -2.89
C MET A 209 5.74 -12.83 -1.46
N GLY A 210 4.60 -12.33 -1.01
CA GLY A 210 4.23 -12.35 0.40
C GLY A 210 4.84 -11.17 1.18
N PRO A 211 4.59 -11.08 2.50
CA PRO A 211 5.17 -10.03 3.33
C PRO A 211 6.70 -10.08 3.32
N SER A 212 7.33 -8.92 3.22
CA SER A 212 8.79 -8.80 3.31
C SER A 212 9.22 -8.66 4.77
N LEU A 213 9.42 -9.78 5.44
CA LEU A 213 9.75 -9.84 6.86
C LEU A 213 11.12 -10.50 7.07
N MET A 214 11.91 -9.93 7.98
CA MET A 214 13.17 -10.51 8.44
C MET A 214 12.91 -11.25 9.77
N THR A 215 12.24 -12.41 9.72
CA THR A 215 11.92 -13.17 10.91
C THR A 215 11.71 -14.65 10.61
N ASP A 216 12.24 -15.49 11.49
CA ASP A 216 11.96 -16.93 11.55
C ASP A 216 10.90 -17.25 12.63
N LYS A 217 10.38 -16.22 13.32
CA LYS A 217 9.39 -16.41 14.39
C LYS A 217 8.10 -17.00 13.83
N LEU A 218 7.53 -17.91 14.60
CA LEU A 218 6.23 -18.52 14.36
C LEU A 218 5.21 -18.00 15.37
N PRO A 219 3.91 -18.05 15.05
CA PRO A 219 2.88 -17.80 16.04
C PRO A 219 3.05 -18.72 17.26
N ASP A 220 3.08 -18.13 18.45
CA ASP A 220 3.08 -18.84 19.73
C ASP A 220 1.83 -18.46 20.52
N LYS A 221 0.84 -19.32 20.50
CA LYS A 221 -0.46 -19.14 21.18
C LYS A 221 -0.59 -20.04 22.42
N THR A 222 0.53 -20.49 22.98
CA THR A 222 0.53 -21.47 24.11
C THR A 222 0.31 -20.84 25.49
N LYS A 223 0.22 -19.50 25.58
CA LYS A 223 0.01 -18.79 26.85
C LYS A 223 -1.37 -19.06 27.44
N SER A 224 -1.45 -18.98 28.78
CA SER A 224 -2.69 -19.22 29.55
C SER A 224 -3.68 -18.07 29.54
N ARG A 225 -3.24 -16.85 29.17
CA ARG A 225 -4.06 -15.64 29.17
C ARG A 225 -3.97 -14.93 27.81
N PRO A 226 -5.09 -14.47 27.22
CA PRO A 226 -5.08 -13.74 25.98
C PRO A 226 -4.23 -12.47 26.02
N LEU A 227 -3.67 -12.05 24.88
CA LEU A 227 -2.95 -10.80 24.72
C LEU A 227 -3.63 -9.91 23.67
N VAL A 228 -3.97 -8.70 24.11
CA VAL A 228 -4.41 -7.62 23.20
C VAL A 228 -3.22 -6.70 22.95
N TYR A 229 -2.88 -6.50 21.69
CA TYR A 229 -1.85 -5.55 21.28
C TYR A 229 -2.50 -4.33 20.60
N ILE A 230 -1.96 -3.13 20.83
CA ILE A 230 -2.48 -1.87 20.27
C ILE A 230 -1.31 -1.07 19.71
N SER A 231 -1.41 -0.69 18.41
CA SER A 231 -0.46 0.22 17.79
C SER A 231 -1.12 1.03 16.68
N MET A 232 -0.94 2.36 16.74
CA MET A 232 -1.40 3.29 15.71
C MET A 232 -0.32 3.63 14.68
N GLY A 233 0.77 2.84 14.66
CA GLY A 233 1.88 3.04 13.72
C GLY A 233 2.82 4.17 14.11
N THR A 234 3.55 4.72 13.13
CA THR A 234 4.64 5.67 13.39
C THR A 234 4.32 7.12 12.99
N VAL A 235 3.29 7.35 12.18
CA VAL A 235 3.00 8.67 11.59
C VAL A 235 1.83 9.37 12.30
N ILE A 236 0.68 8.71 12.43
CA ILE A 236 -0.54 9.28 13.04
C ILE A 236 -0.80 8.55 14.36
N ASN A 237 0.08 8.74 15.32
CA ASN A 237 0.03 8.04 16.62
C ASN A 237 -0.19 8.96 17.82
N ASP A 238 -0.19 10.27 17.65
CA ASP A 238 -0.53 11.23 18.72
C ASP A 238 -2.06 11.31 18.90
N ARG A 239 -2.61 10.32 19.63
CA ARG A 239 -4.05 10.13 19.85
C ARG A 239 -4.35 9.90 21.34
N PRO A 240 -4.14 10.91 22.21
CA PRO A 240 -4.27 10.75 23.67
C PRO A 240 -5.65 10.27 24.10
N ASP A 241 -6.71 10.75 23.47
CA ASP A 241 -8.09 10.33 23.79
C ASP A 241 -8.34 8.86 23.45
N PHE A 242 -7.83 8.43 22.29
CA PHE A 242 -7.93 7.02 21.88
C PHE A 242 -7.21 6.09 22.86
N TYR A 243 -5.99 6.43 23.29
CA TYR A 243 -5.27 5.61 24.27
C TYR A 243 -5.95 5.61 25.64
N ARG A 244 -6.51 6.74 26.10
CA ARG A 244 -7.35 6.78 27.32
C ARG A 244 -8.56 5.86 27.19
N ASN A 245 -9.26 5.90 26.06
CA ASN A 245 -10.40 5.02 25.81
C ASN A 245 -9.98 3.55 25.77
N CYS A 246 -8.80 3.21 25.21
CA CYS A 246 -8.26 1.85 25.23
C CYS A 246 -7.99 1.37 26.66
N VAL A 247 -7.37 2.20 27.51
CA VAL A 247 -7.11 1.85 28.93
C VAL A 247 -8.44 1.63 29.67
N GLU A 248 -9.41 2.54 29.52
CA GLU A 248 -10.72 2.41 30.17
C GLU A 248 -11.50 1.16 29.67
N ALA A 249 -11.45 0.88 28.38
CA ALA A 249 -12.12 -0.26 27.75
C ALA A 249 -11.61 -1.60 28.27
N LEU A 250 -10.29 -1.69 28.50
CA LEU A 250 -9.60 -2.95 28.69
C LEU A 250 -9.08 -3.17 30.13
N LYS A 251 -9.33 -2.25 31.06
CA LYS A 251 -8.87 -2.37 32.47
C LYS A 251 -9.40 -3.60 33.18
N ASP A 252 -10.62 -4.02 32.88
CA ASP A 252 -11.31 -5.15 33.51
C ASP A 252 -11.48 -6.36 32.59
N ILE A 253 -10.75 -6.39 31.46
CA ILE A 253 -10.81 -7.55 30.55
C ILE A 253 -9.89 -8.66 31.09
N ASP A 254 -10.32 -9.91 30.94
CA ASP A 254 -9.45 -11.06 31.29
C ASP A 254 -8.43 -11.35 30.18
N ALA A 255 -7.56 -10.34 29.94
CA ALA A 255 -6.47 -10.40 28.97
C ALA A 255 -5.33 -9.48 29.44
N ASP A 256 -4.11 -9.77 29.00
CA ASP A 256 -3.00 -8.84 29.08
C ASP A 256 -3.08 -7.84 27.91
N VAL A 257 -2.63 -6.61 28.14
CA VAL A 257 -2.69 -5.55 27.13
C VAL A 257 -1.31 -4.90 26.98
N ILE A 258 -0.83 -4.82 25.75
CA ILE A 258 0.38 -4.07 25.39
C ILE A 258 0.00 -2.95 24.43
N ILE A 259 0.41 -1.72 24.74
CA ILE A 259 0.20 -0.55 23.89
C ILE A 259 1.57 0.00 23.44
N SER A 260 1.78 0.14 22.14
CA SER A 260 2.90 0.87 21.56
C SER A 260 2.40 2.23 21.08
N CYS A 261 2.74 3.31 21.83
CA CYS A 261 2.14 4.64 21.63
C CYS A 261 3.00 5.62 20.84
N GLY A 262 4.24 5.23 20.45
CA GLY A 262 5.20 6.12 19.81
C GLY A 262 6.02 6.93 20.82
N LYS A 263 7.13 7.54 20.32
CA LYS A 263 8.10 8.24 21.17
C LYS A 263 7.63 9.62 21.65
N THR A 264 6.65 10.21 20.95
CA THR A 264 6.16 11.59 21.20
C THR A 264 5.02 11.63 22.21
N PHE A 265 4.39 10.48 22.49
CA PHE A 265 3.25 10.42 23.41
C PHE A 265 3.71 10.45 24.87
N ASP A 266 3.09 11.35 25.69
CA ASP A 266 3.33 11.41 27.12
C ASP A 266 2.54 10.31 27.87
N ILE A 267 3.20 9.20 28.18
CA ILE A 267 2.60 8.07 28.91
C ILE A 267 2.13 8.52 30.32
N GLY A 268 2.81 9.49 30.95
CA GLY A 268 2.44 10.03 32.27
C GLY A 268 1.05 10.67 32.28
N SER A 269 0.59 11.18 31.14
CA SER A 269 -0.75 11.77 30.98
C SER A 269 -1.92 10.78 31.20
N LEU A 270 -1.64 9.47 31.20
CA LEU A 270 -2.63 8.41 31.43
C LEU A 270 -2.81 8.05 32.92
N GLY A 271 -1.97 8.61 33.81
CA GLY A 271 -2.05 8.33 35.25
C GLY A 271 -1.63 6.91 35.63
N THR A 272 -2.24 6.37 36.69
CA THR A 272 -1.95 5.01 37.16
C THR A 272 -2.60 3.97 36.26
N LEU A 273 -1.79 3.11 35.68
CA LEU A 273 -2.25 2.05 34.79
C LEU A 273 -2.79 0.84 35.57
N PRO A 274 -3.84 0.18 35.07
CA PRO A 274 -4.28 -1.12 35.56
C PRO A 274 -3.20 -2.19 35.45
N GLY A 275 -3.18 -3.17 36.34
CA GLY A 275 -2.11 -4.18 36.42
C GLY A 275 -1.98 -5.09 35.19
N ASN A 276 -3.04 -5.21 34.39
CA ASN A 276 -3.04 -5.97 33.14
C ASN A 276 -2.58 -5.16 31.92
N ILE A 277 -2.35 -3.83 32.03
CA ILE A 277 -2.01 -2.95 30.90
C ILE A 277 -0.57 -2.45 31.03
N LYS A 278 0.21 -2.62 29.95
CA LYS A 278 1.56 -2.10 29.82
C LYS A 278 1.65 -1.21 28.58
N ILE A 279 2.28 -0.04 28.72
CA ILE A 279 2.44 0.94 27.66
C ILE A 279 3.92 1.20 27.43
N TYR A 280 4.33 1.20 26.16
CA TYR A 280 5.71 1.41 25.75
C TYR A 280 5.78 2.42 24.60
N PRO A 281 6.83 3.25 24.52
CA PRO A 281 7.08 4.09 23.35
C PRO A 281 7.34 3.27 22.08
N TYR A 282 7.97 2.09 22.26
CA TYR A 282 8.31 1.18 21.16
C TYR A 282 8.41 -0.26 21.69
N VAL A 283 8.01 -1.21 20.84
CA VAL A 283 8.19 -2.66 21.07
C VAL A 283 8.68 -3.35 19.80
N ASP A 284 9.32 -4.51 19.93
CA ASP A 284 9.50 -5.42 18.77
C ASP A 284 8.12 -5.96 18.37
N GLN A 285 7.54 -5.35 17.33
CA GLN A 285 6.17 -5.65 16.89
C GLN A 285 5.98 -7.11 16.51
N LEU A 286 6.94 -7.72 15.82
CA LEU A 286 6.86 -9.13 15.43
C LEU A 286 6.90 -10.07 16.64
N ASP A 287 7.71 -9.72 17.67
CA ASP A 287 7.73 -10.46 18.91
C ASP A 287 6.39 -10.41 19.63
N VAL A 288 5.81 -9.22 19.77
CA VAL A 288 4.51 -9.06 20.43
C VAL A 288 3.40 -9.74 19.61
N LEU A 289 3.36 -9.54 18.28
CA LEU A 289 2.36 -10.13 17.41
C LEU A 289 2.40 -11.68 17.40
N SER A 290 3.58 -12.28 17.57
CA SER A 290 3.70 -13.75 17.65
C SER A 290 2.82 -14.35 18.75
N ARG A 291 2.58 -13.58 19.83
CA ARG A 291 1.79 -13.96 21.01
C ARG A 291 0.42 -13.29 21.08
N THR A 292 0.08 -12.38 20.15
CA THR A 292 -1.14 -11.57 20.18
C THR A 292 -2.36 -12.36 19.73
N ASP A 293 -3.46 -12.28 20.49
CA ASP A 293 -4.76 -12.86 20.10
C ASP A 293 -5.67 -11.85 19.42
N VAL A 294 -5.54 -10.55 19.76
CA VAL A 294 -6.26 -9.45 19.10
C VAL A 294 -5.32 -8.26 18.92
N PHE A 295 -5.23 -7.75 17.71
CA PHE A 295 -4.44 -6.56 17.40
C PHE A 295 -5.35 -5.38 17.00
N ILE A 296 -5.30 -4.27 17.75
CA ILE A 296 -5.95 -3.01 17.35
C ILE A 296 -4.95 -2.20 16.55
N THR A 297 -5.28 -1.94 15.28
CA THR A 297 -4.34 -1.35 14.31
C THR A 297 -4.96 -0.23 13.47
N HIS A 298 -4.13 0.75 13.10
CA HIS A 298 -4.45 1.77 12.09
C HIS A 298 -4.51 1.22 10.66
N CYS A 299 -4.27 -0.06 10.45
CA CYS A 299 -4.35 -0.76 9.16
C CYS A 299 -3.29 -0.35 8.12
N GLY A 300 -2.10 0.13 8.54
CA GLY A 300 -0.96 0.24 7.63
C GLY A 300 -0.56 -1.12 7.07
N MET A 301 -0.20 -1.20 5.79
CA MET A 301 0.03 -2.45 5.08
C MET A 301 1.02 -3.38 5.80
N ASN A 302 2.15 -2.84 6.29
CA ASN A 302 3.13 -3.65 7.01
C ASN A 302 2.55 -4.25 8.30
N SER A 303 1.86 -3.42 9.11
CA SER A 303 1.29 -3.88 10.37
C SER A 303 0.21 -4.95 10.18
N VAL A 304 -0.62 -4.81 9.15
CA VAL A 304 -1.64 -5.82 8.80
C VAL A 304 -0.97 -7.09 8.27
N SER A 305 0.04 -6.95 7.42
CA SER A 305 0.79 -8.10 6.90
C SER A 305 1.53 -8.87 8.00
N GLU A 306 2.15 -8.16 8.95
CA GLU A 306 2.80 -8.76 10.12
C GLU A 306 1.79 -9.47 11.02
N SER A 307 0.64 -8.84 11.28
CA SER A 307 -0.46 -9.43 12.05
C SER A 307 -0.99 -10.73 11.42
N LEU A 308 -1.28 -10.68 10.12
CA LEU A 308 -1.74 -11.87 9.37
C LEU A 308 -0.67 -12.96 9.32
N TYR A 309 0.61 -12.59 9.14
CA TYR A 309 1.72 -13.54 9.17
C TYR A 309 1.83 -14.25 10.51
N MET A 310 1.57 -13.54 11.61
CA MET A 310 1.53 -14.07 12.97
C MET A 310 0.15 -14.64 13.37
N ALA A 311 -0.78 -14.79 12.41
CA ALA A 311 -2.12 -15.32 12.62
C ALA A 311 -2.89 -14.60 13.75
N ALA A 312 -2.74 -13.27 13.85
CA ALA A 312 -3.45 -12.43 14.81
C ALA A 312 -4.61 -11.70 14.13
N PRO A 313 -5.87 -11.94 14.54
CA PRO A 313 -7.02 -11.19 14.03
C PRO A 313 -7.01 -9.75 14.55
N MET A 314 -7.71 -8.85 13.82
CA MET A 314 -7.55 -7.41 14.02
C MET A 314 -8.85 -6.66 14.29
N VAL A 315 -8.76 -5.66 15.19
CA VAL A 315 -9.68 -4.54 15.24
C VAL A 315 -9.14 -3.44 14.31
N LEU A 316 -9.88 -3.13 13.27
CA LEU A 316 -9.46 -2.30 12.14
C LEU A 316 -9.90 -0.85 12.34
N TYR A 317 -8.94 0.07 12.50
CA TYR A 317 -9.19 1.50 12.74
C TYR A 317 -8.39 2.39 11.76
N PRO A 318 -8.72 2.34 10.45
CA PRO A 318 -7.99 3.07 9.42
C PRO A 318 -8.14 4.59 9.56
N GLN A 319 -7.07 5.34 9.22
CA GLN A 319 -6.98 6.79 9.32
C GLN A 319 -6.84 7.47 7.94
N THR A 320 -6.45 6.71 6.90
CA THR A 320 -6.24 7.21 5.53
C THR A 320 -6.96 6.35 4.49
N GLY A 321 -7.08 6.84 3.25
CA GLY A 321 -7.71 6.10 2.16
C GLY A 321 -6.98 4.80 1.79
N GLU A 322 -5.66 4.78 1.89
CA GLU A 322 -4.86 3.57 1.70
C GLU A 322 -5.10 2.55 2.82
N GLN A 323 -5.08 3.00 4.07
CA GLN A 323 -5.36 2.15 5.23
C GLN A 323 -6.78 1.58 5.19
N GLU A 324 -7.75 2.35 4.66
CA GLU A 324 -9.12 1.89 4.43
C GLU A 324 -9.16 0.74 3.40
N ALA A 325 -8.36 0.81 2.34
CA ALA A 325 -8.27 -0.28 1.36
C ALA A 325 -7.74 -1.58 2.00
N VAL A 326 -6.71 -1.47 2.84
CA VAL A 326 -6.13 -2.62 3.56
C VAL A 326 -7.11 -3.17 4.61
N ALA A 327 -7.76 -2.29 5.39
CA ALA A 327 -8.77 -2.66 6.37
C ALA A 327 -9.96 -3.38 5.72
N ARG A 328 -10.44 -2.84 4.60
CA ARG A 328 -11.52 -3.47 3.83
C ARG A 328 -11.16 -4.88 3.41
N ARG A 329 -9.94 -5.09 2.90
CA ARG A 329 -9.50 -6.42 2.50
C ARG A 329 -9.36 -7.37 3.68
N ALA A 330 -8.79 -6.92 4.81
CA ALA A 330 -8.71 -7.71 6.04
C ALA A 330 -10.09 -8.12 6.57
N ALA A 331 -11.08 -7.23 6.51
CA ALA A 331 -12.46 -7.53 6.88
C ALA A 331 -13.14 -8.52 5.89
N GLU A 332 -12.90 -8.36 4.57
CA GLU A 332 -13.46 -9.25 3.54
C GLU A 332 -12.97 -10.70 3.66
N ILE A 333 -11.71 -10.90 4.04
CA ILE A 333 -11.17 -12.24 4.29
C ILE A 333 -11.58 -12.81 5.67
N GLY A 334 -12.30 -12.02 6.46
CA GLY A 334 -12.78 -12.41 7.79
C GLY A 334 -11.73 -12.34 8.90
N ALA A 335 -10.57 -11.72 8.67
CA ALA A 335 -9.49 -11.65 9.67
C ALA A 335 -9.59 -10.41 10.58
N GLY A 336 -10.67 -9.63 10.52
CA GLY A 336 -10.85 -8.47 11.38
C GLY A 336 -12.24 -7.86 11.33
N VAL A 337 -12.48 -6.95 12.28
CA VAL A 337 -13.70 -6.16 12.39
C VAL A 337 -13.38 -4.67 12.46
N TYR A 338 -14.19 -3.83 11.81
CA TYR A 338 -14.04 -2.39 11.90
C TYR A 338 -14.38 -1.86 13.30
N LEU A 339 -13.53 -0.98 13.84
CA LEU A 339 -13.87 -0.13 14.98
C LEU A 339 -14.66 1.07 14.46
N LYS A 340 -15.98 1.04 14.66
CA LYS A 340 -16.90 2.10 14.23
C LYS A 340 -17.09 3.18 15.29
N ASP A 341 -16.86 2.83 16.54
CA ASP A 341 -16.99 3.69 17.72
C ASP A 341 -15.73 3.52 18.55
N ASP A 342 -14.92 4.57 18.65
CA ASP A 342 -13.66 4.58 19.40
C ASP A 342 -13.82 4.96 20.87
N SER A 343 -15.06 4.98 21.37
CA SER A 343 -15.35 5.05 22.81
C SER A 343 -14.86 3.77 23.53
N ALA A 344 -14.68 3.85 24.84
CA ALA A 344 -14.32 2.69 25.66
C ALA A 344 -15.31 1.52 25.47
N ALA A 345 -16.61 1.79 25.35
CA ALA A 345 -17.63 0.77 25.12
C ALA A 345 -17.47 0.10 23.75
N GLY A 346 -17.25 0.88 22.69
CA GLY A 346 -17.06 0.36 21.33
C GLY A 346 -15.77 -0.46 21.20
N ILE A 347 -14.66 0.01 21.78
CA ILE A 347 -13.38 -0.72 21.80
C ILE A 347 -13.55 -2.07 22.53
N LYS A 348 -14.15 -2.05 23.75
CA LYS A 348 -14.41 -3.28 24.49
C LYS A 348 -15.24 -4.27 23.70
N ALA A 349 -16.33 -3.82 23.08
CA ALA A 349 -17.22 -4.67 22.28
C ALA A 349 -16.46 -5.30 21.07
N ALA A 350 -15.62 -4.52 20.38
CA ALA A 350 -14.84 -5.01 19.24
C ALA A 350 -13.81 -6.07 19.67
N VAL A 351 -13.07 -5.83 20.76
CA VAL A 351 -12.09 -6.77 21.29
C VAL A 351 -12.75 -8.06 21.77
N THR A 352 -13.81 -7.96 22.59
CA THR A 352 -14.55 -9.12 23.11
C THR A 352 -15.08 -9.97 21.95
N LYS A 353 -15.64 -9.34 20.90
CA LYS A 353 -16.13 -10.05 19.71
C LYS A 353 -15.08 -10.93 19.05
N LEU A 354 -13.82 -10.46 19.01
CA LEU A 354 -12.72 -11.23 18.42
C LEU A 354 -12.22 -12.33 19.37
N LEU A 355 -12.19 -12.07 20.67
CA LEU A 355 -11.78 -13.06 21.66
C LEU A 355 -12.79 -14.20 21.81
N ASP A 356 -14.09 -13.92 21.68
CA ASP A 356 -15.17 -14.89 21.83
C ASP A 356 -15.43 -15.73 20.57
N SER A 357 -14.69 -15.50 19.48
CA SER A 357 -14.95 -16.17 18.20
C SER A 357 -13.70 -16.68 17.52
N ASP A 358 -13.57 -17.98 17.37
CA ASP A 358 -12.48 -18.63 16.65
C ASP A 358 -12.48 -18.33 15.13
N THR A 359 -13.59 -17.83 14.59
CA THR A 359 -13.73 -17.59 13.15
C THR A 359 -12.69 -16.61 12.62
N TYR A 360 -12.42 -15.52 13.36
CA TYR A 360 -11.44 -14.50 12.97
C TYR A 360 -10.01 -15.02 13.06
N ALA A 361 -9.71 -15.78 14.12
CA ALA A 361 -8.41 -16.43 14.31
C ALA A 361 -8.16 -17.48 13.21
N ALA A 362 -9.17 -18.27 12.85
CA ALA A 362 -9.07 -19.24 11.77
C ALA A 362 -8.82 -18.57 10.40
N ALA A 363 -9.50 -17.45 10.12
CA ALA A 363 -9.27 -16.67 8.90
C ALA A 363 -7.85 -16.06 8.86
N ALA A 364 -7.39 -15.47 9.97
CA ALA A 364 -6.03 -14.97 10.09
C ALA A 364 -4.99 -16.09 9.91
N LYS A 365 -5.23 -17.27 10.49
CA LYS A 365 -4.35 -18.45 10.34
C LYS A 365 -4.30 -18.92 8.88
N LYS A 366 -5.43 -18.99 8.19
CA LYS A 366 -5.48 -19.34 6.76
C LYS A 366 -4.62 -18.38 5.93
N MET A 367 -4.68 -17.08 6.20
CA MET A 367 -3.85 -16.09 5.50
C MET A 367 -2.38 -16.20 5.90
N SER A 368 -2.07 -16.51 7.17
CA SER A 368 -0.70 -16.81 7.63
C SER A 368 -0.09 -17.95 6.82
N ASP A 369 -0.83 -19.03 6.60
CA ASP A 369 -0.37 -20.20 5.83
C ASP A 369 -0.13 -19.81 4.37
N GLU A 370 -0.99 -19.01 3.76
CA GLU A 370 -0.80 -18.50 2.41
C GLU A 370 0.43 -17.60 2.31
N PHE A 371 0.62 -16.67 3.24
CA PHE A 371 1.79 -15.79 3.25
C PHE A 371 3.11 -16.57 3.37
N ARG A 372 3.13 -17.61 4.21
CA ARG A 372 4.29 -18.50 4.38
C ARG A 372 4.58 -19.37 3.17
N ALA A 373 3.57 -19.65 2.35
CA ALA A 373 3.73 -20.40 1.10
C ALA A 373 4.23 -19.54 -0.07
N CYS A 374 4.31 -18.22 0.10
CA CYS A 374 4.86 -17.33 -0.93
C CYS A 374 6.39 -17.52 -1.07
N CYS A 375 6.94 -17.08 -2.20
CA CYS A 375 8.36 -17.24 -2.51
C CYS A 375 9.31 -16.38 -1.65
N GLY A 376 8.79 -15.38 -0.93
CA GLY A 376 9.54 -14.51 -0.02
C GLY A 376 10.65 -13.70 -0.72
N THR A 377 11.62 -13.26 0.09
CA THR A 377 12.75 -12.46 -0.40
C THR A 377 13.63 -13.20 -1.40
N ALA A 378 13.73 -14.54 -1.29
CA ALA A 378 14.50 -15.36 -2.22
C ALA A 378 13.92 -15.32 -3.64
N GLY A 379 12.59 -15.46 -3.78
CA GLY A 379 11.91 -15.33 -5.05
C GLY A 379 11.95 -13.91 -5.60
N ALA A 380 11.84 -12.89 -4.73
CA ALA A 380 12.00 -11.49 -5.14
C ALA A 380 13.38 -11.18 -5.69
N ALA A 381 14.45 -11.66 -5.02
CA ALA A 381 15.81 -11.49 -5.48
C ALA A 381 16.03 -12.16 -6.85
N GLU A 382 15.54 -13.39 -7.03
CA GLU A 382 15.61 -14.09 -8.31
C GLU A 382 14.85 -13.35 -9.42
N PHE A 383 13.66 -12.83 -9.10
CA PHE A 383 12.88 -12.02 -10.03
C PHE A 383 13.63 -10.76 -10.45
N ILE A 384 14.23 -10.03 -9.52
CA ILE A 384 15.02 -8.82 -9.78
C ILE A 384 16.27 -9.16 -10.62
N GLU A 385 16.97 -10.23 -10.28
CA GLU A 385 18.17 -10.68 -11.02
C GLU A 385 17.85 -11.03 -12.48
N ASN A 386 16.65 -11.51 -12.77
CA ASN A 386 16.25 -11.95 -14.12
C ASN A 386 15.51 -10.88 -14.93
N ALA A 387 15.35 -9.66 -14.38
CA ALA A 387 14.75 -8.55 -15.12
C ALA A 387 15.60 -8.13 -16.35
N PRO A 388 14.95 -7.65 -17.45
CA PRO A 388 13.51 -7.52 -17.61
C PRO A 388 12.83 -8.84 -18.00
N HIS A 389 11.61 -9.05 -17.49
CA HIS A 389 10.79 -10.19 -17.86
C HIS A 389 10.05 -9.94 -19.18
N LYS A 390 9.73 -11.03 -19.88
CA LYS A 390 8.86 -10.98 -21.06
C LYS A 390 7.57 -11.69 -20.73
N SER A 391 6.45 -10.96 -20.78
CA SER A 391 5.14 -11.58 -20.62
C SER A 391 4.87 -12.52 -21.82
N ALA A 392 4.51 -13.76 -21.51
CA ALA A 392 4.08 -14.73 -22.51
C ALA A 392 2.55 -14.71 -22.71
N ALA A 393 1.81 -14.09 -21.77
CA ALA A 393 0.35 -14.04 -21.77
C ALA A 393 -0.18 -12.66 -22.18
N PRO A 394 -1.37 -12.60 -22.78
CA PRO A 394 -2.06 -11.33 -23.02
C PRO A 394 -2.31 -10.60 -21.70
N ASP A 395 -2.28 -9.24 -21.73
CA ASP A 395 -2.55 -8.41 -20.57
C ASP A 395 -3.98 -8.65 -20.03
N PRO A 396 -4.13 -9.21 -18.80
CA PRO A 396 -5.43 -9.58 -18.24
C PRO A 396 -6.37 -8.39 -18.05
N LEU A 397 -5.82 -7.20 -17.78
CA LEU A 397 -6.60 -5.97 -17.61
C LEU A 397 -7.15 -5.47 -18.96
N LYS A 398 -6.33 -5.52 -20.01
CA LYS A 398 -6.78 -5.18 -21.39
C LYS A 398 -7.87 -6.13 -21.86
N GLU A 399 -7.74 -7.43 -21.58
CA GLU A 399 -8.78 -8.42 -21.88
C GLU A 399 -10.07 -8.17 -21.10
N LEU A 400 -9.97 -7.90 -19.78
CA LEU A 400 -11.13 -7.56 -18.95
C LEU A 400 -11.83 -6.31 -19.50
N ASN A 401 -11.09 -5.27 -19.84
CA ASN A 401 -11.64 -4.02 -20.38
C ASN A 401 -12.34 -4.25 -21.72
N LYS A 402 -11.81 -5.12 -22.57
CA LYS A 402 -12.45 -5.50 -23.84
C LYS A 402 -13.79 -6.22 -23.61
N GLU A 403 -13.87 -7.11 -22.63
CA GLU A 403 -15.12 -7.76 -22.24
C GLU A 403 -16.11 -6.77 -21.61
N CYS A 404 -15.64 -5.90 -20.72
CA CYS A 404 -16.47 -4.85 -20.12
C CYS A 404 -17.05 -3.92 -21.19
N GLY A 405 -16.27 -3.57 -22.20
CA GLY A 405 -16.73 -2.73 -23.33
C GLY A 405 -17.94 -3.31 -24.06
N LYS A 406 -18.01 -4.64 -24.23
CA LYS A 406 -19.18 -5.30 -24.83
C LYS A 406 -20.44 -5.12 -23.97
N TYR A 407 -20.32 -5.32 -22.65
CA TYR A 407 -21.44 -5.13 -21.72
C TYR A 407 -21.85 -3.66 -21.60
N GLN A 408 -20.88 -2.75 -21.61
CA GLN A 408 -21.16 -1.31 -21.64
C GLN A 408 -21.92 -0.89 -22.89
N LEU A 409 -21.53 -1.38 -24.07
CA LEU A 409 -22.23 -1.10 -25.31
C LEU A 409 -23.68 -1.59 -25.24
N ILE A 410 -23.92 -2.83 -24.78
CA ILE A 410 -25.28 -3.39 -24.59
C ILE A 410 -26.07 -2.50 -23.62
N TYR A 411 -25.47 -2.10 -22.50
CA TYR A 411 -26.11 -1.24 -21.51
C TYR A 411 -26.53 0.11 -22.14
N TRP A 412 -25.62 0.77 -22.84
CA TRP A 412 -25.90 2.08 -23.46
C TRP A 412 -26.95 1.97 -24.57
N VAL A 413 -26.92 0.93 -25.41
CA VAL A 413 -27.93 0.69 -26.42
C VAL A 413 -29.29 0.45 -25.77
N THR A 414 -29.35 -0.40 -24.75
CA THR A 414 -30.61 -0.67 -24.03
C THR A 414 -31.14 0.60 -23.33
N ALA A 415 -30.27 1.37 -22.68
CA ALA A 415 -30.62 2.61 -22.03
C ALA A 415 -31.13 3.66 -23.03
N ALA A 416 -30.51 3.77 -24.19
CA ALA A 416 -30.95 4.67 -25.28
C ALA A 416 -32.33 4.26 -25.84
N VAL A 417 -32.54 2.96 -26.06
CA VAL A 417 -33.85 2.44 -26.51
C VAL A 417 -34.93 2.71 -25.47
N LEU A 418 -34.69 2.42 -24.19
CA LEU A 418 -35.62 2.71 -23.10
C LEU A 418 -35.90 4.22 -23.01
N PHE A 419 -34.89 5.05 -23.14
CA PHE A 419 -35.05 6.50 -23.12
C PHE A 419 -35.94 6.97 -24.27
N ILE A 420 -35.73 6.48 -25.50
CA ILE A 420 -36.56 6.83 -26.67
C ILE A 420 -38.01 6.36 -26.47
N LEU A 421 -38.21 5.15 -25.88
CA LEU A 421 -39.54 4.63 -25.59
C LEU A 421 -40.26 5.49 -24.55
N VAL A 422 -39.60 5.80 -23.43
CA VAL A 422 -40.17 6.67 -22.39
C VAL A 422 -40.46 8.06 -22.92
N TRP A 423 -39.55 8.62 -23.71
CA TRP A 423 -39.75 9.93 -24.36
C TRP A 423 -40.98 9.96 -25.29
N LYS A 424 -41.13 8.91 -26.13
CA LYS A 424 -42.30 8.78 -27.01
C LYS A 424 -43.61 8.57 -26.25
N LEU A 425 -43.60 7.76 -25.18
CA LEU A 425 -44.79 7.45 -24.42
C LEU A 425 -45.22 8.57 -23.48
N ALA A 426 -44.27 9.31 -22.92
CA ALA A 426 -44.54 10.34 -21.91
C ALA A 426 -44.80 11.75 -22.54
N GLY A 427 -44.57 11.95 -23.85
CA GLY A 427 -44.77 13.25 -24.51
C GLY A 427 -43.87 14.38 -23.94
N LEU A 428 -42.80 14.05 -23.21
CA LEU A 428 -41.95 15.00 -22.51
C LEU A 428 -41.09 15.80 -23.47
N ARG A 429 -41.15 17.13 -23.38
CA ARG A 429 -40.18 18.01 -24.02
C ARG A 429 -38.82 17.81 -23.34
N PHE A 430 -37.77 17.73 -24.14
CA PHE A 430 -36.38 17.53 -23.69
C PHE A 430 -36.00 18.59 -22.65
N THR A 431 -35.85 18.20 -21.40
CA THR A 431 -35.36 19.04 -20.36
C THR A 431 -34.03 18.48 -19.82
N TRP A 432 -33.09 19.37 -19.49
CA TRP A 432 -31.76 19.08 -18.90
C TRP A 432 -31.81 18.16 -17.68
N LEU A 433 -32.93 18.08 -16.99
CA LEU A 433 -33.21 17.23 -15.85
C LEU A 433 -33.06 15.71 -16.11
N ILE A 434 -33.06 15.28 -17.37
CA ILE A 434 -32.94 13.86 -17.73
C ILE A 434 -31.50 13.48 -18.12
N GLY A 435 -30.71 14.42 -18.63
CA GLY A 435 -29.29 14.19 -19.01
C GLY A 435 -28.35 13.95 -17.81
N VAL A 436 -28.57 14.62 -16.69
CA VAL A 436 -27.73 14.52 -15.49
C VAL A 436 -27.82 13.14 -14.81
N PRO A 437 -29.00 12.53 -14.58
CA PRO A 437 -29.11 11.18 -14.07
C PRO A 437 -28.46 10.12 -14.95
N PHE A 438 -28.50 10.28 -16.29
CA PHE A 438 -27.86 9.35 -17.22
C PHE A 438 -26.34 9.37 -17.13
N GLY A 439 -25.71 10.52 -16.92
CA GLY A 439 -24.25 10.63 -16.74
C GLY A 439 -23.80 9.95 -15.43
N VAL A 440 -24.54 10.14 -14.34
CA VAL A 440 -24.26 9.52 -13.03
C VAL A 440 -24.49 8.01 -13.09
N LEU A 441 -25.54 7.55 -13.75
CA LEU A 441 -25.80 6.12 -13.96
C LEU A 441 -24.72 5.45 -14.82
N GLY A 442 -24.12 6.18 -15.77
CA GLY A 442 -23.00 5.68 -16.58
C GLY A 442 -21.75 5.38 -15.77
N GLY A 443 -21.38 6.24 -14.82
CA GLY A 443 -20.21 6.04 -13.96
C GLY A 443 -20.40 4.87 -12.98
N THR A 444 -21.59 4.71 -12.40
CA THR A 444 -21.91 3.61 -11.49
C THR A 444 -22.07 2.28 -12.22
N SER A 445 -22.62 2.27 -13.46
CA SER A 445 -22.72 1.06 -14.27
C SER A 445 -21.35 0.50 -14.66
N GLY A 446 -20.36 1.35 -14.92
CA GLY A 446 -18.99 0.92 -15.23
C GLY A 446 -18.37 0.08 -14.10
N LYS A 447 -18.50 0.50 -12.85
CA LYS A 447 -18.02 -0.23 -11.67
C LYS A 447 -18.76 -1.57 -11.46
N LEU A 448 -20.08 -1.57 -11.64
CA LEU A 448 -20.90 -2.79 -11.48
C LEU A 448 -20.58 -3.80 -12.58
N ILE A 449 -20.46 -3.36 -13.83
CA ILE A 449 -20.11 -4.22 -14.96
C ILE A 449 -18.70 -4.81 -14.78
N SER A 450 -17.71 -3.99 -14.43
CA SER A 450 -16.34 -4.47 -14.23
C SER A 450 -16.25 -5.47 -13.08
N GLY A 451 -16.92 -5.21 -11.97
CA GLY A 451 -17.01 -6.15 -10.84
C GLY A 451 -17.70 -7.48 -11.20
N TYR A 452 -18.81 -7.42 -11.99
CA TYR A 452 -19.50 -8.61 -12.44
C TYR A 452 -18.66 -9.46 -13.41
N VAL A 453 -18.05 -8.82 -14.43
CA VAL A 453 -17.21 -9.50 -15.42
C VAL A 453 -15.98 -10.11 -14.74
N TYR A 454 -15.36 -9.39 -13.81
CA TYR A 454 -14.26 -9.92 -13.02
C TYR A 454 -14.67 -11.18 -12.25
N LYS A 455 -15.75 -11.12 -11.46
CA LYS A 455 -16.26 -12.28 -10.72
C LYS A 455 -16.60 -13.46 -11.62
N LYS A 456 -17.12 -13.22 -12.81
CA LYS A 456 -17.42 -14.27 -13.79
C LYS A 456 -16.17 -14.93 -14.34
N LYS A 457 -15.12 -14.15 -14.64
CA LYS A 457 -13.87 -14.63 -15.27
C LYS A 457 -12.93 -15.30 -14.27
N TYR A 458 -12.87 -14.77 -13.04
CA TYR A 458 -11.88 -15.15 -12.02
C TYR A 458 -12.50 -15.79 -10.77
N LYS A 459 -13.70 -16.39 -10.90
CA LYS A 459 -14.48 -17.02 -9.80
C LYS A 459 -13.75 -18.11 -9.01
N THR A 460 -12.60 -18.55 -9.46
CA THR A 460 -11.83 -19.67 -8.88
C THR A 460 -10.63 -19.25 -8.03
N VAL A 461 -10.43 -17.96 -7.81
CA VAL A 461 -9.23 -17.42 -7.11
C VAL A 461 -9.60 -16.71 -5.80
N ASN A 462 -10.73 -17.08 -5.19
CA ASN A 462 -11.10 -16.57 -3.84
C ASN A 462 -11.32 -17.72 -2.87
#